data_2b2d1142e249cbb6b93ef10da6e62c86
#
_entry.id   2b2d1142e249cbb6b93ef10da6e62c86
#
_cell.length_a   1.000
_cell.length_b   1.000
_cell.length_c   1.000
_cell.angle_alpha   90.00
_cell.angle_beta   90.00
_cell.angle_gamma   90.00
#
_symmetry.space_group_name_H-M   'P 1'
#
loop_
_entity.id
_entity.type
_entity.pdbx_description
1 polymer ?
#
loop_
_entity_poly.entity_id
_entity_poly.type
_entity_poly.pdbx_seq_one_letter_code
_entity_poly.pdbx_strand_id
1 'polypeptide(L)'
;MKRILRSVFGWHTDTILIAEPDQALRQLECRALSGKYRIIQTASVEEAVRIAARHTIEIDLLVTEVRLPHRFGWELTQLLKLDYPDLKVIYMSSSFDAGLKARTYPSTVVVLDNPFPSEQLRQAVRYVLETKQNGRLGPKYAAYSPPISRLHS
;
A
#
# COMPACT_ATOMS: atom_id res chain seq x y z
N MET A 1 16.31 10.78 12.65
CA MET A 1 16.79 10.24 13.93
C MET A 1 16.01 9.02 14.43
N LYS A 2 14.68 9.03 14.44
CA LYS A 2 13.86 7.87 14.86
C LYS A 2 14.12 6.58 14.06
N ARG A 3 14.46 6.68 12.78
CA ARG A 3 14.66 5.55 11.87
C ARG A 3 15.98 4.79 12.11
N ILE A 4 17.04 5.46 12.52
CA ILE A 4 18.36 4.85 12.81
C ILE A 4 18.30 3.99 14.08
N LEU A 5 17.57 4.46 15.10
CA LEU A 5 17.38 3.72 16.35
C LEU A 5 16.53 2.44 16.17
N ARG A 6 15.62 2.44 15.19
CA ARG A 6 14.77 1.29 14.83
C ARG A 6 15.56 0.12 14.27
N SER A 7 16.55 0.41 13.43
CA SER A 7 17.40 -0.61 12.81
C SER A 7 18.35 -1.28 13.79
N VAL A 8 18.78 -0.57 14.85
CA VAL A 8 19.79 -1.05 15.80
C VAL A 8 19.20 -2.00 16.85
N PHE A 9 17.95 -1.83 17.26
CA PHE A 9 17.34 -2.59 18.37
C PHE A 9 16.39 -3.71 17.95
N GLY A 10 16.10 -3.93 16.66
CA GLY A 10 15.37 -5.09 16.14
C GLY A 10 13.91 -5.25 16.58
N TRP A 11 13.31 -4.26 17.24
CA TRP A 11 11.99 -4.32 17.88
C TRP A 11 10.95 -3.44 17.20
N HIS A 12 11.06 -3.24 15.89
CA HIS A 12 10.10 -2.43 15.17
C HIS A 12 9.04 -3.30 14.50
N THR A 13 7.78 -3.05 14.85
CA THR A 13 6.63 -3.56 14.10
C THR A 13 6.20 -2.51 13.09
N ASP A 14 6.28 -2.84 11.81
CA ASP A 14 5.85 -1.94 10.75
C ASP A 14 4.37 -1.62 10.86
N THR A 15 4.02 -0.37 10.59
CA THR A 15 2.65 0.13 10.62
C THR A 15 2.13 0.29 9.19
N ILE A 16 1.00 -0.34 8.92
CA ILE A 16 0.32 -0.30 7.63
C ILE A 16 -0.99 0.46 7.76
N LEU A 17 -1.15 1.49 6.96
CA LEU A 17 -2.41 2.20 6.79
C LEU A 17 -3.15 1.60 5.60
N ILE A 18 -4.36 1.08 5.84
CA ILE A 18 -5.24 0.55 4.80
C ILE A 18 -6.33 1.58 4.51
N ALA A 19 -6.50 1.93 3.24
CA ALA A 19 -7.58 2.77 2.75
C ALA A 19 -8.43 1.98 1.76
N GLU A 20 -9.55 1.43 2.27
CA GLU A 20 -10.50 0.59 1.53
C GLU A 20 -11.93 0.99 1.92
N PRO A 21 -12.74 1.50 0.99
CA PRO A 21 -14.10 1.92 1.30
C PRO A 21 -15.06 0.75 1.59
N ASP A 22 -14.86 -0.40 0.96
CA ASP A 22 -15.67 -1.59 1.21
C ASP A 22 -15.29 -2.23 2.56
N GLN A 23 -16.24 -2.29 3.48
CA GLN A 23 -16.00 -2.82 4.82
C GLN A 23 -15.60 -4.29 4.82
N ALA A 24 -16.22 -5.12 3.98
CA ALA A 24 -15.93 -6.55 3.92
C ALA A 24 -14.52 -6.80 3.38
N LEU A 25 -14.14 -6.11 2.30
CA LEU A 25 -12.79 -6.19 1.74
C LEU A 25 -11.75 -5.66 2.73
N ARG A 26 -12.00 -4.54 3.37
CA ARG A 26 -11.11 -3.96 4.39
C ARG A 26 -10.87 -4.94 5.54
N GLN A 27 -11.90 -5.64 6.01
CA GLN A 27 -11.75 -6.66 7.05
C GLN A 27 -10.92 -7.84 6.58
N LEU A 28 -11.10 -8.31 5.34
CA LEU A 28 -10.28 -9.39 4.77
C LEU A 28 -8.80 -9.00 4.68
N GLU A 29 -8.53 -7.80 4.23
CA GLU A 29 -7.17 -7.27 4.14
C GLU A 29 -6.52 -7.16 5.52
N CYS A 30 -7.25 -6.62 6.48
CA CYS A 30 -6.76 -6.53 7.87
C CYS A 30 -6.46 -7.90 8.47
N ARG A 31 -7.33 -8.89 8.25
CA ARG A 31 -7.09 -10.27 8.72
C ARG A 31 -5.87 -10.89 8.07
N ALA A 32 -5.68 -10.65 6.77
CA ALA A 32 -4.53 -11.17 6.05
C ALA A 32 -3.19 -10.68 6.62
N LEU A 33 -3.17 -9.48 7.16
CA LEU A 33 -1.96 -8.81 7.66
C LEU A 33 -1.85 -8.79 9.19
N SER A 34 -2.88 -9.20 9.90
CA SER A 34 -2.91 -9.21 11.38
C SER A 34 -1.85 -10.15 11.97
N GLY A 35 -1.41 -9.83 13.18
CA GLY A 35 -0.42 -10.60 13.94
C GLY A 35 1.04 -10.29 13.61
N LYS A 36 1.32 -9.74 12.44
CA LYS A 36 2.68 -9.37 12.02
C LYS A 36 2.91 -7.85 11.96
N TYR A 37 1.88 -7.10 11.64
CA TYR A 37 1.94 -5.66 11.44
C TYR A 37 0.96 -4.93 12.34
N ARG A 38 1.25 -3.67 12.65
CA ARG A 38 0.26 -2.76 13.21
C ARG A 38 -0.61 -2.24 12.07
N ILE A 39 -1.93 -2.44 12.17
CA ILE A 39 -2.87 -2.07 11.11
C ILE A 39 -3.72 -0.89 11.57
N ILE A 40 -3.80 0.13 10.71
CA ILE A 40 -4.73 1.25 10.82
C ILE A 40 -5.70 1.14 9.66
N GLN A 41 -6.99 1.10 9.95
CA GLN A 41 -8.06 0.96 8.96
C GLN A 41 -8.69 2.31 8.67
N THR A 42 -8.88 2.64 7.41
CA THR A 42 -9.60 3.82 6.96
C THR A 42 -10.45 3.52 5.74
N ALA A 43 -11.52 4.29 5.55
CA ALA A 43 -12.45 4.13 4.44
C ALA A 43 -12.39 5.27 3.42
N SER A 44 -11.67 6.36 3.72
CA SER A 44 -11.61 7.55 2.88
C SER A 44 -10.28 8.28 3.00
N VAL A 45 -10.02 9.18 2.06
CA VAL A 45 -8.85 10.08 2.10
C VAL A 45 -8.90 10.96 3.35
N GLU A 46 -10.05 11.53 3.65
CA GLU A 46 -10.23 12.46 4.77
C GLU A 46 -9.93 11.79 6.11
N GLU A 47 -10.41 10.56 6.30
CA GLU A 47 -10.14 9.78 7.51
C GLU A 47 -8.65 9.45 7.64
N ALA A 48 -8.03 9.00 6.55
CA ALA A 48 -6.61 8.66 6.51
C ALA A 48 -5.72 9.86 6.83
N VAL A 49 -5.99 11.00 6.22
CA VAL A 49 -5.26 12.26 6.46
C VAL A 49 -5.44 12.73 7.91
N ARG A 50 -6.64 12.66 8.45
CA ARG A 50 -6.91 13.04 9.83
C ARG A 50 -6.14 12.20 10.84
N ILE A 51 -6.06 10.88 10.62
CA ILE A 51 -5.29 9.98 11.48
C ILE A 51 -3.79 10.26 11.34
N ALA A 52 -3.31 10.43 10.13
CA ALA A 52 -1.89 10.72 9.87
C ALA A 52 -1.45 12.06 10.47
N ALA A 53 -2.33 13.08 10.44
CA ALA A 53 -2.03 14.42 10.97
C ALA A 53 -1.80 14.45 12.49
N ARG A 54 -2.23 13.43 13.22
CA ARG A 54 -1.96 13.34 14.66
C ARG A 54 -0.49 13.08 14.99
N HIS A 55 0.30 12.62 14.05
CA HIS A 55 1.75 12.31 14.18
C HIS A 55 2.12 11.42 15.38
N THR A 56 1.16 10.70 15.93
CA THR A 56 1.34 9.81 17.08
C THR A 56 1.93 8.47 16.71
N ILE A 57 1.78 8.10 15.44
CA ILE A 57 2.22 6.81 14.88
C ILE A 57 2.98 7.08 13.59
N GLU A 58 4.09 6.40 13.40
CA GLU A 58 4.79 6.40 12.12
C GLU A 58 4.14 5.38 11.20
N ILE A 59 3.89 5.77 9.95
CA ILE A 59 3.29 4.93 8.92
C ILE A 59 4.39 4.51 7.95
N ASP A 60 4.59 3.20 7.80
CA ASP A 60 5.65 2.63 6.96
C ASP A 60 5.13 2.29 5.56
N LEU A 61 3.86 1.88 5.46
CA LEU A 61 3.23 1.45 4.21
C LEU A 61 1.78 1.94 4.14
N LEU A 62 1.40 2.45 2.98
CA LEU A 62 0.01 2.67 2.58
C LEU A 62 -0.42 1.54 1.64
N VAL A 63 -1.51 0.87 1.98
CA VAL A 63 -2.23 -0.04 1.08
C VAL A 63 -3.57 0.61 0.77
N THR A 64 -3.78 1.04 -0.46
CA THR A 64 -4.96 1.83 -0.81
C THR A 64 -5.63 1.35 -2.09
N GLU A 65 -6.96 1.37 -2.09
CA GLU A 65 -7.72 1.31 -3.34
C GLU A 65 -7.34 2.49 -4.24
N VAL A 66 -7.36 2.24 -5.55
CA VAL A 66 -7.18 3.29 -6.57
C VAL A 66 -8.31 4.30 -6.49
N ARG A 67 -9.55 3.81 -6.31
CA ARG A 67 -10.75 4.66 -6.17
C ARG A 67 -11.20 4.69 -4.72
N LEU A 68 -11.15 5.86 -4.14
CA LEU A 68 -11.72 6.17 -2.83
C LEU A 68 -12.95 7.07 -3.01
N PRO A 69 -13.83 7.22 -2.00
CA PRO A 69 -14.97 8.12 -2.09
C PRO A 69 -14.54 9.53 -2.51
N HIS A 70 -15.05 9.99 -3.65
CA HIS A 70 -14.81 11.32 -4.25
C HIS A 70 -13.35 11.63 -4.62
N ARG A 71 -12.40 10.73 -4.38
CA ARG A 71 -10.96 10.96 -4.59
C ARG A 71 -10.24 9.68 -5.03
N PHE A 72 -8.99 9.82 -5.40
CA PHE A 72 -8.14 8.70 -5.81
C PHE A 72 -7.06 8.39 -4.77
N GLY A 73 -6.64 7.12 -4.71
CA GLY A 73 -5.58 6.68 -3.81
C GLY A 73 -4.23 7.38 -4.06
N TRP A 74 -3.94 7.78 -5.31
CA TRP A 74 -2.73 8.54 -5.62
C TRP A 74 -2.75 9.95 -5.00
N GLU A 75 -3.93 10.59 -4.85
CA GLU A 75 -4.05 11.87 -4.12
C GLU A 75 -3.73 11.68 -2.64
N LEU A 76 -4.25 10.60 -2.04
CA LEU A 76 -3.89 10.23 -0.67
C LEU A 76 -2.38 10.02 -0.51
N THR A 77 -1.77 9.32 -1.45
CA THR A 77 -0.32 9.10 -1.45
C THR A 77 0.45 10.43 -1.45
N GLN A 78 0.07 11.36 -2.29
CA GLN A 78 0.71 12.68 -2.36
C GLN A 78 0.58 13.45 -1.04
N LEU A 79 -0.61 13.44 -0.44
CA LEU A 79 -0.86 14.12 0.83
C LEU A 79 -0.05 13.51 1.97
N LEU A 80 -0.03 12.19 2.09
CA LEU A 80 0.72 11.52 3.15
C LEU A 80 2.23 11.65 2.99
N LYS A 81 2.75 11.72 1.77
CA LYS A 81 4.19 11.89 1.53
C LYS A 81 4.74 13.27 1.94
N LEU A 82 3.88 14.25 2.17
CA LEU A 82 4.31 15.53 2.75
C LEU A 82 4.89 15.33 4.17
N ASP A 83 4.27 14.46 4.96
CA ASP A 83 4.70 14.18 6.34
C ASP A 83 5.53 12.89 6.45
N TYR A 84 5.33 11.97 5.52
CA TYR A 84 6.01 10.67 5.45
C TYR A 84 6.70 10.51 4.08
N PRO A 85 7.80 11.22 3.81
CA PRO A 85 8.44 11.25 2.48
C PRO A 85 8.94 9.88 2.03
N ASP A 86 9.23 8.99 2.96
CA ASP A 86 9.69 7.62 2.69
C ASP A 86 8.56 6.58 2.65
N LEU A 87 7.32 7.03 2.71
CA LEU A 87 6.15 6.16 2.67
C LEU A 87 6.16 5.27 1.43
N LYS A 88 6.02 3.97 1.67
CA LYS A 88 5.86 2.98 0.62
C LYS A 88 4.38 2.80 0.33
N VAL A 89 4.03 2.41 -0.89
CA VAL A 89 2.64 2.31 -1.33
C VAL A 89 2.40 1.06 -2.15
N ILE A 90 1.28 0.40 -1.86
CA ILE A 90 0.66 -0.64 -2.69
C ILE A 90 -0.73 -0.16 -3.08
N TYR A 91 -1.04 -0.21 -4.37
CA TYR A 91 -2.38 0.08 -4.87
C TYR A 91 -3.17 -1.19 -5.10
N MET A 92 -4.44 -1.16 -4.77
CA MET A 92 -5.41 -2.19 -5.07
C MET A 92 -6.40 -1.64 -6.10
N SER A 93 -6.75 -2.43 -7.10
CA SER A 93 -7.53 -1.91 -8.21
C SER A 93 -8.48 -2.96 -8.76
N SER A 94 -9.70 -2.55 -9.09
CA SER A 94 -10.62 -3.37 -9.88
C SER A 94 -10.21 -3.39 -11.35
N SER A 95 -10.73 -4.35 -12.11
CA SER A 95 -10.45 -4.49 -13.55
C SER A 95 -10.85 -3.24 -14.38
N PHE A 96 -11.79 -2.44 -13.87
CA PHE A 96 -12.22 -1.19 -14.51
C PHE A 96 -11.13 -0.10 -14.50
N ASP A 97 -10.16 -0.20 -13.61
CA ASP A 97 -9.11 0.80 -13.45
C ASP A 97 -7.85 0.51 -14.28
N ALA A 98 -7.86 -0.52 -15.12
CA ALA A 98 -6.69 -0.94 -15.90
C ALA A 98 -6.12 0.19 -16.78
N GLY A 99 -6.99 0.96 -17.43
CA GLY A 99 -6.59 2.11 -18.24
C GLY A 99 -6.01 3.27 -17.43
N LEU A 100 -6.47 3.43 -16.20
CA LEU A 100 -5.98 4.44 -15.26
C LEU A 100 -4.58 4.06 -14.74
N LYS A 101 -4.34 2.77 -14.47
CA LYS A 101 -3.04 2.23 -14.05
C LYS A 101 -1.93 2.60 -15.03
N ALA A 102 -2.14 2.34 -16.32
CA ALA A 102 -1.13 2.57 -17.34
C ALA A 102 -0.72 4.04 -17.47
N ARG A 103 -1.59 4.96 -17.07
CA ARG A 103 -1.37 6.41 -17.18
C ARG A 103 -0.86 7.08 -15.93
N THR A 104 -1.16 6.50 -14.77
CA THR A 104 -1.05 7.22 -13.48
C THR A 104 0.10 6.71 -12.62
N TYR A 105 0.49 5.45 -12.77
CA TYR A 105 1.48 4.82 -11.89
C TYR A 105 2.75 4.44 -12.64
N PRO A 106 3.93 4.77 -12.08
CA PRO A 106 5.20 4.28 -12.61
C PRO A 106 5.25 2.74 -12.58
N SER A 107 5.99 2.14 -13.50
CA SER A 107 6.19 0.68 -13.55
C SER A 107 6.86 0.09 -12.29
N THR A 108 7.41 0.94 -11.44
CA THR A 108 8.02 0.57 -10.16
C THR A 108 7.03 0.43 -9.01
N VAL A 109 5.76 0.75 -9.22
CA VAL A 109 4.71 0.70 -8.20
C VAL A 109 4.04 -0.66 -8.21
N VAL A 110 3.85 -1.26 -7.02
CA VAL A 110 3.10 -2.50 -6.88
C VAL A 110 1.61 -2.20 -6.94
N VAL A 111 0.93 -2.87 -7.85
CA VAL A 111 -0.54 -2.80 -7.99
C VAL A 111 -1.11 -4.21 -7.93
N LEU A 112 -2.05 -4.45 -7.03
CA LEU A 112 -2.78 -5.70 -6.90
C LEU A 112 -4.14 -5.59 -7.58
N ASP A 113 -4.46 -6.54 -8.43
CA ASP A 113 -5.75 -6.59 -9.12
C ASP A 113 -6.79 -7.34 -8.29
N ASN A 114 -7.86 -6.67 -7.90
CA ASN A 114 -9.00 -7.28 -7.23
C ASN A 114 -9.82 -8.16 -8.21
N PRO A 115 -10.25 -9.36 -7.81
CA PRO A 115 -9.95 -10.03 -6.54
C PRO A 115 -8.56 -10.67 -6.54
N PHE A 116 -7.87 -10.62 -5.41
CA PHE A 116 -6.58 -11.28 -5.22
C PHE A 116 -6.62 -12.17 -3.96
N PRO A 117 -5.86 -13.30 -3.93
CA PRO A 117 -5.75 -14.11 -2.74
C PRO A 117 -5.04 -13.36 -1.60
N SER A 118 -5.42 -13.63 -0.35
CA SER A 118 -4.79 -13.02 0.82
C SER A 118 -3.27 -13.24 0.87
N GLU A 119 -2.80 -14.38 0.39
CA GLU A 119 -1.36 -14.67 0.29
C GLU A 119 -0.64 -13.71 -0.65
N GLN A 120 -1.30 -13.29 -1.72
CA GLN A 120 -0.75 -12.31 -2.66
C GLN A 120 -0.52 -10.96 -1.98
N LEU A 121 -1.46 -10.52 -1.16
CA LEU A 121 -1.32 -9.30 -0.36
C LEU A 121 -0.16 -9.44 0.64
N ARG A 122 -0.08 -10.55 1.35
CA ARG A 122 1.03 -10.81 2.30
C ARG A 122 2.40 -10.78 1.64
N GLN A 123 2.52 -11.39 0.49
CA GLN A 123 3.77 -11.41 -0.28
C GLN A 123 4.15 -10.01 -0.77
N ALA A 124 3.20 -9.25 -1.30
CA ALA A 124 3.43 -7.89 -1.77
C ALA A 124 3.88 -6.97 -0.63
N VAL A 125 3.21 -7.03 0.51
CA VAL A 125 3.54 -6.25 1.70
C VAL A 125 4.95 -6.56 2.20
N ARG A 126 5.28 -7.84 2.36
CA ARG A 126 6.61 -8.28 2.79
C ARG A 126 7.69 -7.75 1.86
N TYR A 127 7.49 -7.90 0.59
CA TYR A 127 8.42 -7.43 -0.42
C TYR A 127 8.64 -5.93 -0.38
N VAL A 128 7.57 -5.15 -0.38
CA VAL A 128 7.67 -3.69 -0.38
C VAL A 128 8.36 -3.17 0.89
N LEU A 129 8.08 -3.79 2.05
CA LEU A 129 8.71 -3.40 3.31
C LEU A 129 10.19 -3.81 3.39
N GLU A 130 10.57 -4.94 2.82
CA GLU A 130 11.95 -5.44 2.81
C GLU A 130 12.83 -4.76 1.76
N THR A 131 12.25 -4.16 0.73
CA THR A 131 13.01 -3.51 -0.34
C THR A 131 13.64 -2.21 0.18
N LYS A 132 14.97 -2.15 0.17
CA LYS A 132 15.70 -0.91 0.47
C LYS A 132 15.38 0.15 -0.58
N GLN A 133 15.37 1.42 -0.16
CA GLN A 133 14.93 2.59 -0.94
C GLN A 133 15.70 2.92 -2.24
N ASN A 134 16.49 2.02 -2.78
CA ASN A 134 17.31 2.26 -3.96
C ASN A 134 16.55 2.17 -5.30
N GLY A 135 15.23 2.24 -5.30
CA GLY A 135 14.43 2.41 -6.52
C GLY A 135 14.46 1.25 -7.51
N ARG A 136 15.17 0.15 -7.20
CA ARG A 136 15.18 -1.05 -8.04
C ARG A 136 14.43 -2.16 -7.35
N LEU A 137 13.28 -2.50 -7.91
CA LEU A 137 12.58 -3.73 -7.59
C LEU A 137 13.53 -4.90 -7.87
N GLY A 138 13.77 -5.73 -6.85
CA GLY A 138 14.60 -6.90 -7.02
C GLY A 138 14.00 -7.90 -8.03
N PRO A 139 14.81 -8.78 -8.64
CA PRO A 139 14.40 -9.64 -9.75
C PRO A 139 13.23 -10.58 -9.45
N LYS A 140 12.92 -10.85 -8.19
CA LYS A 140 11.73 -11.66 -7.81
C LYS A 140 10.40 -10.97 -8.08
N TYR A 141 10.38 -9.66 -8.25
CA TYR A 141 9.15 -8.88 -8.43
C TYR A 141 9.05 -8.17 -9.78
N ALA A 142 10.12 -8.10 -10.52
CA ALA A 142 10.01 -7.92 -11.97
C ALA A 142 9.17 -9.05 -12.62
N ALA A 143 9.09 -10.23 -11.97
CA ALA A 143 8.22 -11.34 -12.33
C ALA A 143 6.80 -11.23 -11.75
N TYR A 144 6.57 -10.29 -10.82
CA TYR A 144 5.28 -10.09 -10.16
C TYR A 144 4.52 -8.86 -10.67
N SER A 145 4.93 -8.29 -11.77
CA SER A 145 4.00 -7.54 -12.59
C SER A 145 2.87 -8.51 -12.93
N PRO A 146 1.64 -8.33 -12.41
CA PRO A 146 0.54 -9.15 -12.89
C PRO A 146 0.57 -9.05 -14.42
N PRO A 147 0.44 -10.16 -15.13
CA PRO A 147 0.51 -10.12 -16.58
C PRO A 147 -0.57 -9.15 -17.06
N ILE A 148 -0.16 -8.03 -17.61
CA ILE A 148 -1.03 -7.06 -18.31
C ILE A 148 -1.75 -7.75 -19.48
N SER A 149 -1.36 -8.97 -19.79
CA SER A 149 -1.76 -9.74 -20.95
C SER A 149 -3.11 -10.43 -20.89
N ARG A 150 -3.96 -10.23 -19.88
CA ARG A 150 -5.29 -10.83 -19.85
C ARG A 150 -6.45 -9.84 -19.93
N LEU A 151 -6.21 -8.64 -20.43
CA LEU A 151 -7.27 -7.66 -20.70
C LEU A 151 -7.66 -7.58 -22.17
N HIS A 152 -7.37 -8.63 -22.96
CA HIS A 152 -7.87 -8.75 -24.32
C HIS A 152 -8.69 -10.04 -24.43
N SER A 153 -9.88 -9.98 -23.93
CA SER A 153 -11.03 -10.79 -24.38
C SER A 153 -12.30 -10.22 -23.81
#